data_1bf4338980c0dbf016d027459726cfea
#
_entry.id   1bf4338980c0dbf016d027459726cfea
#
_cell.length_a   1.000
_cell.length_b   1.000
_cell.length_c   1.000
_cell.angle_alpha   90.00
_cell.angle_beta   90.00
_cell.angle_gamma   90.00
#
_symmetry.space_group_name_H-M   'P 1'
#
loop_
_entity.id
_entity.type
_entity.pdbx_description
1 polymer ?
#
loop_
_entity_poly.entity_id
_entity_poly.type
_entity_poly.pdbx_seq_one_letter_code
_entity_poly.pdbx_strand_id
1 'polypeptide(L)'
;MLSPDPWRALDAQPNVAALIAGLEARGGTPTQVRLRRRFLRFVPVRSGARVLEVGCGSGVVVRDLAAMVGRRGEVVGVDTSRTILAAARRLCRPGPGRGQITLRVADGARLPFAADRFDATLGITVILHVAEPAVVVGEMARVTRPGGRVGLQDQDFGTVAVTHPDPVLTDRILGGVVKHIYEEPYSGRRLPGLLRAAGLDRVRLRTDVFQDTTLEPWTKTFLERRAEYAVRFGLVDAATAQRWLDGFTAVVAAGAFVFTMNYYGAVGVKPR
;
A
#
# COMPACT_ATOMS: atom_id res chain seq x y z
N MET A 1 -0.27 10.41 22.39
CA MET A 1 -1.28 9.53 21.75
C MET A 1 -0.63 8.79 20.59
N LEU A 2 -0.91 7.48 20.43
CA LEU A 2 -0.45 6.76 19.23
C LEU A 2 -1.06 7.37 17.96
N SER A 3 -0.31 7.38 16.86
CA SER A 3 -0.82 7.81 15.56
C SER A 3 -2.10 7.05 15.22
N PRO A 4 -3.14 7.70 14.67
CA PRO A 4 -4.32 6.99 14.17
C PRO A 4 -3.98 6.06 12.99
N ASP A 5 -2.88 6.32 12.29
CA ASP A 5 -2.31 5.41 11.30
C ASP A 5 -1.41 4.37 11.99
N PRO A 6 -1.85 3.10 12.11
CA PRO A 6 -1.11 2.09 12.84
C PRO A 6 0.23 1.71 12.18
N TRP A 7 0.38 1.95 10.88
CA TRP A 7 1.57 1.57 10.13
C TRP A 7 2.77 2.47 10.39
N ARG A 8 2.55 3.71 10.86
CA ARG A 8 3.63 4.66 11.21
C ARG A 8 4.39 4.27 12.48
N ALA A 9 3.75 3.56 13.39
CA ALA A 9 4.34 3.13 14.65
C ALA A 9 3.91 1.70 14.98
N LEU A 10 4.12 0.80 14.02
CA LEU A 10 3.61 -0.57 14.09
C LEU A 10 4.13 -1.32 15.33
N ASP A 11 5.41 -1.17 15.66
CA ASP A 11 6.02 -1.86 16.81
C ASP A 11 5.45 -1.41 18.17
N ALA A 12 4.79 -0.26 18.22
CA ALA A 12 4.11 0.25 19.41
C ALA A 12 2.62 -0.13 19.49
N GLN A 13 2.08 -0.81 18.47
CA GLN A 13 0.67 -1.20 18.46
C GLN A 13 0.42 -2.41 19.37
N PRO A 14 -0.64 -2.40 20.19
CA PRO A 14 -0.95 -3.51 21.09
C PRO A 14 -1.35 -4.80 20.36
N ASN A 15 -1.85 -4.67 19.13
CA ASN A 15 -2.38 -5.76 18.32
C ASN A 15 -1.54 -6.03 17.05
N VAL A 16 -0.22 -5.82 17.10
CA VAL A 16 0.67 -5.93 15.94
C VAL A 16 0.57 -7.26 15.20
N ALA A 17 0.38 -8.37 15.92
CA ALA A 17 0.23 -9.69 15.30
C ALA A 17 -1.04 -9.79 14.44
N ALA A 18 -2.15 -9.21 14.90
CA ALA A 18 -3.40 -9.17 14.14
C ALA A 18 -3.29 -8.25 12.90
N LEU A 19 -2.57 -7.13 13.02
CA LEU A 19 -2.29 -6.24 11.89
C LEU A 19 -1.48 -6.94 10.80
N ILE A 20 -0.43 -7.70 11.19
CA ILE A 20 0.39 -8.48 10.25
C ILE A 20 -0.44 -9.58 9.59
N ALA A 21 -1.24 -10.33 10.36
CA ALA A 21 -2.12 -11.36 9.82
C ALA A 21 -3.15 -10.76 8.83
N GLY A 22 -3.72 -9.61 9.16
CA GLY A 22 -4.63 -8.88 8.27
C GLY A 22 -3.98 -8.43 6.96
N LEU A 23 -2.70 -8.00 7.02
CA LEU A 23 -1.93 -7.64 5.82
C LEU A 23 -1.70 -8.85 4.91
N GLU A 24 -1.35 -10.00 5.46
CA GLU A 24 -1.18 -11.25 4.69
C GLU A 24 -2.52 -11.72 4.10
N ALA A 25 -3.58 -11.74 4.89
CA ALA A 25 -4.93 -12.11 4.42
C ALA A 25 -5.37 -11.20 3.27
N ARG A 26 -5.24 -9.88 3.42
CA ARG A 26 -5.51 -8.91 2.35
C ARG A 26 -4.67 -9.21 1.11
N GLY A 27 -3.35 -9.40 1.29
CA GLY A 27 -2.42 -9.68 0.20
C GLY A 27 -2.74 -10.94 -0.60
N GLY A 28 -3.42 -11.91 0.03
CA GLY A 28 -3.87 -13.17 -0.57
C GLY A 28 -5.21 -13.11 -1.29
N THR A 29 -6.02 -12.06 -1.11
CA THR A 29 -7.34 -11.97 -1.77
C THR A 29 -7.20 -11.90 -3.30
N PRO A 30 -8.13 -12.51 -4.07
CA PRO A 30 -8.06 -12.52 -5.53
C PRO A 30 -7.94 -11.12 -6.14
N THR A 31 -8.68 -10.15 -5.59
CA THR A 31 -8.67 -8.77 -6.08
C THR A 31 -7.31 -8.11 -5.83
N GLN A 32 -6.73 -8.22 -4.63
CA GLN A 32 -5.41 -7.66 -4.33
C GLN A 32 -4.29 -8.33 -5.13
N VAL A 33 -4.34 -9.65 -5.31
CA VAL A 33 -3.41 -10.39 -6.17
C VAL A 33 -3.49 -9.88 -7.61
N ARG A 34 -4.69 -9.67 -8.15
CA ARG A 34 -4.90 -9.12 -9.50
C ARG A 34 -4.34 -7.71 -9.65
N LEU A 35 -4.63 -6.80 -8.72
CA LEU A 35 -4.14 -5.41 -8.72
C LEU A 35 -2.62 -5.37 -8.68
N ARG A 36 -2.02 -6.10 -7.74
CA ARG A 36 -0.57 -6.19 -7.56
C ARG A 36 0.12 -6.75 -8.80
N ARG A 37 -0.37 -7.85 -9.37
CA ARG A 37 0.18 -8.43 -10.59
C ARG A 37 0.09 -7.49 -11.79
N ARG A 38 -0.99 -6.71 -11.92
CA ARG A 38 -1.13 -5.70 -12.96
C ARG A 38 -0.10 -4.59 -12.80
N PHE A 39 0.11 -4.11 -11.58
CA PHE A 39 1.13 -3.12 -11.30
C PHE A 39 2.54 -3.65 -11.55
N LEU A 40 2.89 -4.83 -11.07
CA LEU A 40 4.22 -5.42 -11.28
C LEU A 40 4.54 -5.65 -12.77
N ARG A 41 3.54 -5.97 -13.60
CA ARG A 41 3.73 -6.01 -15.07
C ARG A 41 3.90 -4.62 -15.69
N PHE A 42 3.32 -3.60 -15.08
CA PHE A 42 3.45 -2.21 -15.54
C PHE A 42 4.83 -1.63 -15.23
N VAL A 43 5.50 -2.12 -14.19
CA VAL A 43 6.90 -1.82 -13.88
C VAL A 43 7.79 -2.92 -14.47
N PRO A 44 8.46 -2.70 -15.63
CA PRO A 44 9.20 -3.75 -16.29
C PRO A 44 10.48 -4.12 -15.52
N VAL A 45 10.35 -5.10 -14.63
CA VAL A 45 11.46 -5.74 -13.93
C VAL A 45 11.93 -6.94 -14.75
N ARG A 46 13.23 -7.02 -15.03
CA ARG A 46 13.83 -8.10 -15.83
C ARG A 46 14.29 -9.26 -14.95
N SER A 47 14.37 -10.46 -15.52
CA SER A 47 15.07 -11.58 -14.88
C SER A 47 16.54 -11.19 -14.64
N GLY A 48 17.06 -11.57 -13.46
CA GLY A 48 18.41 -11.21 -12.99
C GLY A 48 18.55 -9.81 -12.40
N ALA A 49 17.46 -9.02 -12.34
CA ALA A 49 17.49 -7.66 -11.80
C ALA A 49 17.75 -7.63 -10.28
N ARG A 50 18.38 -6.54 -9.83
CA ARG A 50 18.45 -6.15 -8.41
C ARG A 50 17.31 -5.17 -8.12
N VAL A 51 16.40 -5.53 -7.24
CA VAL A 51 15.19 -4.76 -6.94
C VAL A 51 15.15 -4.41 -5.46
N LEU A 52 14.80 -3.16 -5.15
CA LEU A 52 14.49 -2.72 -3.79
C LEU A 52 12.99 -2.51 -3.65
N GLU A 53 12.39 -3.00 -2.57
CA GLU A 53 11.07 -2.64 -2.10
C GLU A 53 11.16 -1.82 -0.81
N VAL A 54 10.64 -0.60 -0.83
CA VAL A 54 10.54 0.30 0.32
C VAL A 54 9.18 0.15 0.96
N GLY A 55 9.14 -0.02 2.30
CA GLY A 55 7.91 -0.33 3.03
C GLY A 55 7.42 -1.75 2.74
N CYS A 56 8.33 -2.74 2.77
CA CYS A 56 8.03 -4.09 2.30
C CYS A 56 7.06 -4.88 3.20
N GLY A 57 6.75 -4.38 4.38
CA GLY A 57 5.82 -5.01 5.31
C GLY A 57 6.17 -6.47 5.61
N SER A 58 5.18 -7.34 5.55
CA SER A 58 5.33 -8.80 5.74
C SER A 58 5.97 -9.53 4.54
N GLY A 59 6.35 -8.78 3.48
CA GLY A 59 7.05 -9.32 2.32
C GLY A 59 6.14 -9.92 1.24
N VAL A 60 4.87 -9.55 1.18
CA VAL A 60 3.93 -10.02 0.14
C VAL A 60 4.47 -9.74 -1.26
N VAL A 61 4.92 -8.51 -1.50
CA VAL A 61 5.45 -8.08 -2.82
C VAL A 61 6.88 -8.58 -3.02
N VAL A 62 7.71 -8.62 -1.96
CA VAL A 62 9.06 -9.22 -2.01
C VAL A 62 9.01 -10.63 -2.58
N ARG A 63 8.03 -11.45 -2.13
CA ARG A 63 7.86 -12.83 -2.63
C ARG A 63 7.51 -12.89 -4.12
N ASP A 64 6.66 -11.98 -4.58
CA ASP A 64 6.30 -11.89 -6.02
C ASP A 64 7.51 -11.41 -6.85
N LEU A 65 8.23 -10.39 -6.37
CA LEU A 65 9.44 -9.87 -7.03
C LEU A 65 10.54 -10.94 -7.11
N ALA A 66 10.76 -11.73 -6.05
CA ALA A 66 11.74 -12.80 -6.05
C ALA A 66 11.45 -13.88 -7.11
N ALA A 67 10.16 -14.17 -7.35
CA ALA A 67 9.76 -15.05 -8.44
C ALA A 67 10.01 -14.42 -9.82
N MET A 68 9.79 -13.10 -9.96
CA MET A 68 9.99 -12.38 -11.22
C MET A 68 11.46 -12.24 -11.61
N VAL A 69 12.34 -11.89 -10.65
CA VAL A 69 13.76 -11.71 -10.94
C VAL A 69 14.50 -13.05 -11.13
N GLY A 70 13.93 -14.15 -10.63
CA GLY A 70 14.49 -15.49 -10.80
C GLY A 70 15.86 -15.69 -10.15
N ARG A 71 16.43 -16.87 -10.29
CA ARG A 71 17.63 -17.36 -9.56
C ARG A 71 18.86 -16.43 -9.59
N ARG A 72 19.02 -15.61 -10.63
CA ARG A 72 20.16 -14.68 -10.79
C ARG A 72 19.88 -13.28 -10.27
N GLY A 73 18.64 -13.01 -9.83
CA GLY A 73 18.23 -11.70 -9.31
C GLY A 73 18.33 -11.61 -7.79
N GLU A 74 18.27 -10.37 -7.31
CA GLU A 74 18.26 -10.04 -5.89
C GLU A 74 17.06 -9.14 -5.59
N VAL A 75 16.35 -9.42 -4.49
CA VAL A 75 15.32 -8.54 -3.95
C VAL A 75 15.70 -8.12 -2.54
N VAL A 76 15.79 -6.82 -2.34
CA VAL A 76 15.99 -6.24 -1.00
C VAL A 76 14.66 -5.62 -0.58
N GLY A 77 14.15 -6.01 0.59
CA GLY A 77 13.00 -5.37 1.24
C GLY A 77 13.45 -4.55 2.44
N VAL A 78 12.97 -3.32 2.55
CA VAL A 78 13.20 -2.48 3.74
C VAL A 78 11.89 -2.05 4.37
N ASP A 79 11.88 -2.00 5.70
CA ASP A 79 10.77 -1.50 6.52
C ASP A 79 11.32 -0.91 7.83
N THR A 80 10.62 0.00 8.44
CA THR A 80 11.01 0.59 9.73
C THR A 80 10.73 -0.34 10.91
N SER A 81 9.70 -1.19 10.82
CA SER A 81 9.27 -2.10 11.88
C SER A 81 10.13 -3.36 11.95
N ARG A 82 10.77 -3.57 13.10
CA ARG A 82 11.52 -4.80 13.40
C ARG A 82 10.59 -6.02 13.50
N THR A 83 9.41 -5.81 14.05
CA THR A 83 8.42 -6.87 14.27
C THR A 83 7.88 -7.40 12.96
N ILE A 84 7.50 -6.51 12.02
CA ILE A 84 6.98 -6.97 10.72
C ILE A 84 8.07 -7.66 9.89
N LEU A 85 9.31 -7.18 9.96
CA LEU A 85 10.44 -7.84 9.29
C LEU A 85 10.78 -9.21 9.88
N ALA A 86 10.58 -9.40 11.19
CA ALA A 86 10.70 -10.73 11.80
C ALA A 86 9.65 -11.70 11.24
N ALA A 87 8.42 -11.24 11.04
CA ALA A 87 7.38 -12.02 10.35
C ALA A 87 7.73 -12.26 8.88
N ALA A 88 8.17 -11.21 8.16
CA ALA A 88 8.58 -11.31 6.76
C ALA A 88 9.70 -12.35 6.55
N ARG A 89 10.71 -12.43 7.45
CA ARG A 89 11.76 -13.44 7.36
C ARG A 89 11.24 -14.89 7.46
N ARG A 90 10.18 -15.10 8.24
CA ARG A 90 9.52 -16.42 8.33
C ARG A 90 8.71 -16.76 7.07
N LEU A 91 8.14 -15.74 6.41
CA LEU A 91 7.26 -15.90 5.24
C LEU A 91 8.03 -15.91 3.92
N CYS A 92 9.11 -15.14 3.82
CA CYS A 92 9.95 -15.02 2.62
C CYS A 92 11.04 -16.12 2.60
N ARG A 93 10.60 -17.38 2.54
CA ARG A 93 11.54 -18.52 2.50
C ARG A 93 12.22 -18.63 1.12
N PRO A 94 13.50 -19.01 1.08
CA PRO A 94 14.14 -19.40 -0.15
C PRO A 94 13.38 -20.53 -0.86
N GLY A 95 13.39 -20.52 -2.18
CA GLY A 95 12.71 -21.56 -2.96
C GLY A 95 13.33 -21.72 -4.34
N PRO A 96 13.11 -22.87 -4.99
CA PRO A 96 13.66 -23.12 -6.31
C PRO A 96 13.15 -22.08 -7.33
N GLY A 97 14.04 -21.62 -8.21
CA GLY A 97 13.71 -20.65 -9.24
C GLY A 97 13.56 -19.20 -8.80
N ARG A 98 13.65 -18.89 -7.49
CA ARG A 98 13.50 -17.55 -6.95
C ARG A 98 14.83 -16.83 -6.78
N GLY A 99 14.81 -15.50 -6.84
CA GLY A 99 15.93 -14.64 -6.50
C GLY A 99 16.24 -14.63 -5.01
N GLN A 100 17.46 -14.20 -4.69
CA GLN A 100 17.88 -13.99 -3.31
C GLN A 100 17.04 -12.89 -2.66
N ILE A 101 16.59 -13.12 -1.41
CA ILE A 101 15.83 -12.15 -0.62
C ILE A 101 16.67 -11.69 0.55
N THR A 102 16.83 -10.37 0.70
CA THR A 102 17.44 -9.71 1.86
C THR A 102 16.42 -8.77 2.49
N LEU A 103 16.20 -8.87 3.80
CA LEU A 103 15.27 -8.01 4.56
C LEU A 103 16.05 -7.19 5.60
N ARG A 104 15.89 -5.87 5.56
CA ARG A 104 16.66 -4.94 6.38
C ARG A 104 15.78 -3.86 7.01
N VAL A 105 16.03 -3.55 8.28
CA VAL A 105 15.42 -2.38 8.93
C VAL A 105 16.05 -1.12 8.35
N ALA A 106 15.24 -0.26 7.75
CA ALA A 106 15.66 1.05 7.24
C ALA A 106 14.47 2.00 7.08
N ASP A 107 14.75 3.29 7.18
CA ASP A 107 13.82 4.36 6.84
C ASP A 107 13.93 4.67 5.34
N GLY A 108 12.77 4.75 4.66
CA GLY A 108 12.68 5.14 3.25
C GLY A 108 13.21 6.54 2.98
N ALA A 109 13.16 7.43 3.97
CA ALA A 109 13.72 8.78 3.87
C ALA A 109 15.26 8.82 3.94
N ARG A 110 15.90 7.73 4.36
CA ARG A 110 17.36 7.60 4.46
C ARG A 110 17.80 6.16 4.17
N LEU A 111 17.83 5.79 2.91
CA LEU A 111 18.16 4.44 2.49
C LEU A 111 19.66 4.14 2.67
N PRO A 112 20.05 3.06 3.37
CA PRO A 112 21.44 2.73 3.69
C PRO A 112 22.12 2.00 2.50
N PHE A 113 21.96 2.54 1.30
CA PHE A 113 22.54 2.00 0.07
C PHE A 113 23.25 3.11 -0.71
N ALA A 114 24.31 2.70 -1.42
CA ALA A 114 24.97 3.59 -2.38
C ALA A 114 23.99 4.04 -3.49
N ALA A 115 24.27 5.16 -4.11
CA ALA A 115 23.58 5.57 -5.32
C ALA A 115 23.74 4.51 -6.43
N ASP A 116 22.78 4.47 -7.33
CA ASP A 116 22.85 3.68 -8.57
C ASP A 116 22.96 2.16 -8.40
N ARG A 117 22.54 1.64 -7.25
CA ARG A 117 22.68 0.21 -6.91
C ARG A 117 21.64 -0.68 -7.57
N PHE A 118 20.38 -0.23 -7.68
CA PHE A 118 19.24 -1.07 -8.05
C PHE A 118 18.78 -0.82 -9.48
N ASP A 119 18.37 -1.87 -10.16
CA ASP A 119 17.73 -1.81 -11.49
C ASP A 119 16.32 -1.23 -11.42
N ALA A 120 15.63 -1.49 -10.30
CA ALA A 120 14.33 -0.92 -10.00
C ALA A 120 14.15 -0.75 -8.48
N THR A 121 13.42 0.31 -8.10
CA THR A 121 12.93 0.52 -6.73
C THR A 121 11.42 0.64 -6.75
N LEU A 122 10.75 -0.03 -5.81
CA LEU A 122 9.29 -0.02 -5.72
C LEU A 122 8.84 0.40 -4.33
N GLY A 123 7.69 1.09 -4.27
CA GLY A 123 6.96 1.38 -3.04
C GLY A 123 5.48 1.10 -3.30
N ILE A 124 4.90 0.12 -2.58
CA ILE A 124 3.52 -0.29 -2.77
C ILE A 124 2.75 -0.10 -1.47
N THR A 125 1.74 0.78 -1.49
CA THR A 125 0.95 1.18 -0.32
C THR A 125 1.84 1.66 0.85
N VAL A 126 2.78 2.56 0.53
CA VAL A 126 3.71 3.12 1.51
C VAL A 126 3.67 4.65 1.55
N ILE A 127 3.51 5.33 0.41
CA ILE A 127 3.59 6.79 0.32
C ILE A 127 2.50 7.47 1.15
N LEU A 128 1.34 6.85 1.27
CA LEU A 128 0.23 7.36 2.10
C LEU A 128 0.56 7.43 3.61
N HIS A 129 1.57 6.69 4.06
CA HIS A 129 1.97 6.59 5.46
C HIS A 129 3.16 7.46 5.85
N VAL A 130 3.88 8.05 4.87
CA VAL A 130 5.10 8.80 5.14
C VAL A 130 4.85 10.29 5.24
N ALA A 131 5.53 10.96 6.19
CA ALA A 131 5.38 12.40 6.40
C ALA A 131 5.99 13.22 5.27
N GLU A 132 7.08 12.74 4.67
CA GLU A 132 7.84 13.45 3.62
C GLU A 132 7.95 12.62 2.35
N PRO A 133 6.85 12.48 1.57
CA PRO A 133 6.83 11.65 0.36
C PRO A 133 7.93 12.01 -0.66
N ALA A 134 8.20 13.30 -0.83
CA ALA A 134 9.23 13.77 -1.77
C ALA A 134 10.63 13.28 -1.39
N VAL A 135 10.97 13.25 -0.10
CA VAL A 135 12.26 12.76 0.40
C VAL A 135 12.39 11.26 0.13
N VAL A 136 11.36 10.48 0.45
CA VAL A 136 11.35 9.03 0.21
C VAL A 136 11.52 8.71 -1.28
N VAL A 137 10.78 9.40 -2.16
CA VAL A 137 10.87 9.18 -3.61
C VAL A 137 12.22 9.66 -4.15
N GLY A 138 12.80 10.74 -3.61
CA GLY A 138 14.16 11.20 -3.92
C GLY A 138 15.22 10.15 -3.58
N GLU A 139 15.14 9.52 -2.40
CA GLU A 139 16.03 8.43 -1.99
C GLU A 139 15.87 7.19 -2.90
N MET A 140 14.63 6.84 -3.25
CA MET A 140 14.35 5.77 -4.21
C MET A 140 15.01 6.08 -5.58
N ALA A 141 14.91 7.32 -6.05
CA ALA A 141 15.56 7.76 -7.29
C ALA A 141 17.09 7.74 -7.16
N ARG A 142 17.65 8.17 -6.03
CA ARG A 142 19.09 8.17 -5.77
C ARG A 142 19.69 6.77 -5.87
N VAL A 143 19.08 5.78 -5.22
CA VAL A 143 19.60 4.41 -5.19
C VAL A 143 19.27 3.60 -6.45
N THR A 144 18.40 4.10 -7.31
CA THR A 144 18.11 3.51 -8.63
C THR A 144 19.18 3.94 -9.62
N ARG A 145 19.73 3.00 -10.42
CA ARG A 145 20.76 3.31 -11.42
C ARG A 145 20.21 4.11 -12.60
N PRO A 146 21.06 4.83 -13.35
CA PRO A 146 20.67 5.43 -14.62
C PRO A 146 20.01 4.43 -15.58
N GLY A 147 18.89 4.79 -16.18
CA GLY A 147 18.05 3.91 -16.98
C GLY A 147 17.22 2.91 -16.17
N GLY A 148 17.38 2.88 -14.85
CA GLY A 148 16.55 2.09 -13.91
C GLY A 148 15.17 2.72 -13.72
N ARG A 149 14.32 2.06 -12.93
CA ARG A 149 12.92 2.43 -12.76
C ARG A 149 12.54 2.64 -11.30
N VAL A 150 11.75 3.68 -11.05
CA VAL A 150 11.05 3.86 -9.77
C VAL A 150 9.56 3.61 -10.02
N GLY A 151 8.98 2.65 -9.32
CA GLY A 151 7.57 2.29 -9.38
C GLY A 151 6.87 2.53 -8.06
N LEU A 152 5.76 3.26 -8.08
CA LEU A 152 4.93 3.54 -6.92
C LEU A 152 3.50 3.09 -7.17
N GLN A 153 2.86 2.45 -6.19
CA GLN A 153 1.43 2.17 -6.21
C GLN A 153 0.80 2.51 -4.88
N ASP A 154 -0.25 3.31 -4.90
CA ASP A 154 -1.00 3.65 -3.70
C ASP A 154 -2.50 3.76 -3.96
N GLN A 155 -3.26 3.67 -2.87
CA GLN A 155 -4.70 3.95 -2.86
C GLN A 155 -4.94 5.46 -2.88
N ASP A 156 -6.14 5.82 -3.30
CA ASP A 156 -6.65 7.17 -3.14
C ASP A 156 -7.98 7.10 -2.39
N PHE A 157 -7.94 7.42 -1.12
CA PHE A 157 -9.13 7.35 -0.26
C PHE A 157 -10.20 8.40 -0.60
N GLY A 158 -9.86 9.42 -1.38
CA GLY A 158 -10.82 10.36 -1.93
C GLY A 158 -11.66 9.79 -3.09
N THR A 159 -11.42 8.53 -3.49
CA THR A 159 -12.15 7.85 -4.56
C THR A 159 -12.98 6.68 -4.05
N VAL A 160 -13.12 6.54 -2.74
CA VAL A 160 -13.98 5.52 -2.15
C VAL A 160 -15.43 5.84 -2.46
N ALA A 161 -16.12 4.88 -3.07
CA ALA A 161 -17.56 4.91 -3.24
C ALA A 161 -18.16 3.61 -2.72
N VAL A 162 -19.28 3.70 -2.03
CA VAL A 162 -20.00 2.54 -1.52
C VAL A 162 -21.49 2.76 -1.58
N THR A 163 -22.24 1.72 -1.97
CA THR A 163 -23.71 1.75 -1.94
C THR A 163 -24.19 1.72 -0.49
N HIS A 164 -24.97 2.71 -0.10
CA HIS A 164 -25.58 2.80 1.23
C HIS A 164 -26.92 3.55 1.17
N PRO A 165 -27.94 3.18 2.01
CA PRO A 165 -29.24 3.88 2.02
C PRO A 165 -29.16 5.36 2.40
N ASP A 166 -28.15 5.74 3.21
CA ASP A 166 -27.89 7.13 3.62
C ASP A 166 -26.57 7.63 3.03
N PRO A 167 -26.57 8.23 1.83
CA PRO A 167 -25.36 8.74 1.20
C PRO A 167 -24.76 9.94 1.94
N VAL A 168 -25.57 10.78 2.60
CA VAL A 168 -25.09 11.95 3.33
C VAL A 168 -24.28 11.54 4.56
N LEU A 169 -24.79 10.57 5.31
CA LEU A 169 -24.06 10.00 6.45
C LEU A 169 -22.79 9.27 5.99
N THR A 170 -22.87 8.58 4.85
CA THR A 170 -21.70 7.90 4.26
C THR A 170 -20.59 8.88 3.90
N ASP A 171 -20.90 9.97 3.23
CA ASP A 171 -19.92 11.02 2.90
C ASP A 171 -19.34 11.68 4.15
N ARG A 172 -20.16 11.91 5.18
CA ARG A 172 -19.71 12.44 6.46
C ARG A 172 -18.70 11.51 7.15
N ILE A 173 -18.98 10.20 7.18
CA ILE A 173 -18.11 9.21 7.82
C ILE A 173 -16.85 9.02 6.98
N LEU A 174 -16.97 8.66 5.71
CA LEU A 174 -15.80 8.32 4.87
C LEU A 174 -14.93 9.55 4.61
N GLY A 175 -15.52 10.66 4.17
CA GLY A 175 -14.79 11.89 3.86
C GLY A 175 -14.20 12.58 5.09
N GLY A 176 -14.92 12.55 6.22
CA GLY A 176 -14.44 13.12 7.48
C GLY A 176 -13.25 12.35 8.05
N VAL A 177 -13.35 11.02 8.12
CA VAL A 177 -12.33 10.16 8.72
C VAL A 177 -11.00 10.19 7.94
N VAL A 178 -11.05 10.23 6.62
CA VAL A 178 -9.86 10.19 5.76
C VAL A 178 -8.84 11.27 6.10
N LYS A 179 -9.32 12.48 6.43
CA LYS A 179 -8.48 13.64 6.75
C LYS A 179 -7.72 13.52 8.07
N HIS A 180 -8.12 12.59 8.93
CA HIS A 180 -7.56 12.44 10.29
C HIS A 180 -6.65 11.23 10.46
N ILE A 181 -6.65 10.27 9.53
CA ILE A 181 -5.90 9.02 9.70
C ILE A 181 -4.55 9.07 9.00
N TYR A 182 -4.52 9.43 7.73
CA TYR A 182 -3.32 9.31 6.89
C TYR A 182 -2.61 10.65 6.72
N GLU A 183 -1.29 10.60 6.64
CA GLU A 183 -0.48 11.79 6.29
C GLU A 183 -0.81 12.26 4.86
N GLU A 184 -0.94 11.30 3.94
CA GLU A 184 -1.17 11.57 2.54
C GLU A 184 -2.32 10.71 1.99
N PRO A 185 -3.58 10.97 2.40
CA PRO A 185 -4.72 10.14 2.05
C PRO A 185 -5.04 10.09 0.56
N TYR A 186 -4.51 11.04 -0.20
CA TYR A 186 -4.68 11.19 -1.65
C TYR A 186 -3.39 10.86 -2.41
N SER A 187 -2.49 10.10 -1.80
CA SER A 187 -1.16 9.77 -2.35
C SER A 187 -1.24 9.22 -3.77
N GLY A 188 -2.20 8.36 -4.06
CA GLY A 188 -2.34 7.73 -5.36
C GLY A 188 -2.33 8.70 -6.53
N ARG A 189 -3.14 9.76 -6.49
CA ARG A 189 -3.22 10.78 -7.57
C ARG A 189 -1.98 11.67 -7.65
N ARG A 190 -1.16 11.73 -6.60
CA ARG A 190 0.05 12.56 -6.51
C ARG A 190 1.31 11.86 -7.01
N LEU A 191 1.30 10.53 -7.17
CA LEU A 191 2.47 9.73 -7.53
C LEU A 191 3.20 10.24 -8.79
N PRO A 192 2.53 10.62 -9.89
CA PRO A 192 3.24 11.14 -11.07
C PRO A 192 4.01 12.43 -10.81
N GLY A 193 3.45 13.32 -9.98
CA GLY A 193 4.10 14.57 -9.58
C GLY A 193 5.35 14.31 -8.74
N LEU A 194 5.26 13.40 -7.76
CA LEU A 194 6.39 13.01 -6.92
C LEU A 194 7.54 12.41 -7.74
N LEU A 195 7.23 11.54 -8.70
CA LEU A 195 8.26 10.96 -9.58
C LEU A 195 8.95 12.03 -10.44
N ARG A 196 8.21 12.98 -11.00
CA ARG A 196 8.80 14.09 -11.78
C ARG A 196 9.64 15.00 -10.90
N ALA A 197 9.16 15.34 -9.71
CA ALA A 197 9.90 16.18 -8.76
C ALA A 197 11.22 15.51 -8.30
N ALA A 198 11.28 14.18 -8.28
CA ALA A 198 12.50 13.41 -8.03
C ALA A 198 13.42 13.27 -9.25
N GLY A 199 13.18 14.00 -10.34
CA GLY A 199 14.00 13.99 -11.54
C GLY A 199 13.85 12.77 -12.45
N LEU A 200 12.72 12.07 -12.35
CA LEU A 200 12.45 10.90 -13.18
C LEU A 200 11.71 11.28 -14.46
N ASP A 201 12.17 10.73 -15.57
CA ASP A 201 11.61 10.91 -16.90
C ASP A 201 10.59 9.83 -17.27
N ARG A 202 9.91 10.03 -18.42
CA ARG A 202 8.98 9.05 -19.02
C ARG A 202 7.95 8.53 -18.01
N VAL A 203 7.49 9.42 -17.15
CA VAL A 203 6.52 9.06 -16.11
C VAL A 203 5.20 8.63 -16.75
N ARG A 204 4.79 7.40 -16.46
CA ARG A 204 3.52 6.83 -16.90
C ARG A 204 2.64 6.56 -15.69
N LEU A 205 1.34 6.72 -15.88
CA LEU A 205 0.30 6.46 -14.87
C LEU A 205 -0.60 5.32 -15.34
N ARG A 206 -1.01 4.50 -14.40
CA ARG A 206 -2.04 3.48 -14.54
C ARG A 206 -3.04 3.62 -13.38
N THR A 207 -4.32 3.47 -13.65
CA THR A 207 -5.37 3.38 -12.64
C THR A 207 -6.03 2.01 -12.74
N ASP A 208 -6.14 1.33 -11.61
CA ASP A 208 -6.91 0.11 -11.45
C ASP A 208 -7.94 0.32 -10.33
N VAL A 209 -9.13 -0.24 -10.48
CA VAL A 209 -10.19 -0.16 -9.48
C VAL A 209 -10.17 -1.41 -8.61
N PHE A 210 -10.08 -1.21 -7.29
CA PHE A 210 -10.51 -2.21 -6.33
C PHE A 210 -12.05 -2.20 -6.33
N GLN A 211 -12.66 -3.34 -6.54
CA GLN A 211 -14.10 -3.52 -6.53
C GLN A 211 -14.47 -4.72 -5.68
N ASP A 212 -15.48 -4.53 -4.84
CA ASP A 212 -16.11 -5.58 -4.05
C ASP A 212 -17.63 -5.42 -4.13
N THR A 213 -18.32 -6.53 -4.43
CA THR A 213 -19.79 -6.59 -4.55
C THR A 213 -20.45 -7.53 -3.54
N THR A 214 -19.67 -8.05 -2.58
CA THR A 214 -20.11 -9.10 -1.67
C THR A 214 -19.85 -8.78 -0.19
N LEU A 215 -19.25 -7.62 0.10
CA LEU A 215 -18.76 -7.24 1.43
C LEU A 215 -17.71 -8.25 1.94
N GLU A 216 -16.64 -8.46 1.13
CA GLU A 216 -15.51 -9.29 1.52
C GLU A 216 -14.95 -8.90 2.90
N PRO A 217 -14.30 -9.83 3.64
CA PRO A 217 -13.80 -9.56 4.99
C PRO A 217 -12.94 -8.31 5.12
N TRP A 218 -12.12 -8.02 4.10
CA TRP A 218 -11.30 -6.81 4.10
C TRP A 218 -12.15 -5.54 4.01
N THR A 219 -13.14 -5.50 3.10
CA THR A 219 -14.04 -4.34 2.93
C THR A 219 -14.87 -4.13 4.20
N LYS A 220 -15.38 -5.20 4.80
CA LYS A 220 -16.09 -5.16 6.07
C LYS A 220 -15.23 -4.52 7.16
N THR A 221 -14.02 -5.03 7.38
CA THR A 221 -13.09 -4.47 8.37
C THR A 221 -12.72 -3.01 8.05
N PHE A 222 -12.59 -2.65 6.78
CA PHE A 222 -12.36 -1.28 6.36
C PHE A 222 -13.50 -0.36 6.81
N LEU A 223 -14.77 -0.74 6.55
CA LEU A 223 -15.95 0.05 6.92
C LEU A 223 -16.12 0.13 8.44
N GLU A 224 -15.95 -0.98 9.17
CA GLU A 224 -15.99 -1.03 10.63
C GLU A 224 -14.99 -0.04 11.25
N ARG A 225 -13.74 -0.05 10.77
CA ARG A 225 -12.73 0.91 11.23
C ARG A 225 -13.09 2.37 10.91
N ARG A 226 -13.75 2.64 9.77
CA ARG A 226 -14.23 3.99 9.47
C ARG A 226 -15.31 4.44 10.46
N ALA A 227 -16.22 3.56 10.84
CA ALA A 227 -17.22 3.83 11.87
C ALA A 227 -16.56 4.12 13.23
N GLU A 228 -15.63 3.27 13.68
CA GLU A 228 -14.87 3.46 14.91
C GLU A 228 -14.12 4.81 14.94
N TYR A 229 -13.43 5.15 13.86
CA TYR A 229 -12.72 6.42 13.76
C TYR A 229 -13.66 7.62 13.70
N ALA A 230 -14.81 7.49 13.05
CA ALA A 230 -15.81 8.56 13.01
C ALA A 230 -16.33 8.90 14.41
N VAL A 231 -16.55 7.90 15.25
CA VAL A 231 -16.88 8.10 16.67
C VAL A 231 -15.72 8.71 17.43
N ARG A 232 -14.50 8.16 17.28
CA ARG A 232 -13.29 8.62 17.95
C ARG A 232 -12.98 10.09 17.65
N PHE A 233 -13.26 10.56 16.45
CA PHE A 233 -13.03 11.95 16.01
C PHE A 233 -14.24 12.86 16.23
N GLY A 234 -15.32 12.37 16.85
CA GLY A 234 -16.52 13.16 17.14
C GLY A 234 -17.33 13.55 15.89
N LEU A 235 -17.15 12.84 14.78
CA LEU A 235 -17.91 13.09 13.55
C LEU A 235 -19.36 12.60 13.68
N VAL A 236 -19.55 11.50 14.38
CA VAL A 236 -20.87 10.91 14.72
C VAL A 236 -20.81 10.28 16.09
N ASP A 237 -21.95 10.05 16.73
CA ASP A 237 -22.05 9.23 17.94
C ASP A 237 -22.03 7.72 17.63
N ALA A 238 -21.83 6.89 18.66
CA ALA A 238 -21.73 5.44 18.52
C ALA A 238 -23.00 4.81 17.94
N ALA A 239 -24.19 5.31 18.34
CA ALA A 239 -25.45 4.80 17.83
C ALA A 239 -25.63 5.10 16.34
N THR A 240 -25.22 6.28 15.90
CA THR A 240 -25.24 6.66 14.47
C THR A 240 -24.24 5.84 13.66
N ALA A 241 -23.03 5.61 14.18
CA ALA A 241 -22.04 4.76 13.54
C ALA A 241 -22.55 3.31 13.38
N GLN A 242 -23.22 2.77 14.41
CA GLN A 242 -23.81 1.43 14.34
C GLN A 242 -24.94 1.36 13.30
N ARG A 243 -25.87 2.31 13.31
CA ARG A 243 -26.93 2.38 12.27
C ARG A 243 -26.35 2.42 10.85
N TRP A 244 -25.24 3.14 10.68
CA TRP A 244 -24.56 3.16 9.37
C TRP A 244 -24.01 1.78 8.99
N LEU A 245 -23.41 1.04 9.93
CA LEU A 245 -22.94 -0.33 9.66
C LEU A 245 -24.11 -1.28 9.38
N ASP A 246 -25.21 -1.17 10.12
CA ASP A 246 -26.41 -2.00 9.94
C ASP A 246 -27.06 -1.78 8.57
N GLY A 247 -26.96 -0.56 8.02
CA GLY A 247 -27.46 -0.21 6.69
C GLY A 247 -26.88 -1.08 5.57
N PHE A 248 -25.66 -1.57 5.70
CA PHE A 248 -25.07 -2.47 4.71
C PHE A 248 -25.75 -3.84 4.64
N THR A 249 -26.36 -4.32 5.73
CA THR A 249 -27.02 -5.63 5.78
C THR A 249 -28.12 -5.75 4.74
N ALA A 250 -28.99 -4.74 4.64
CA ALA A 250 -30.07 -4.73 3.65
C ALA A 250 -29.54 -4.64 2.22
N VAL A 251 -28.51 -3.83 1.99
CA VAL A 251 -27.89 -3.65 0.66
C VAL A 251 -27.23 -4.94 0.18
N VAL A 252 -26.54 -5.66 1.08
CA VAL A 252 -25.93 -6.97 0.77
C VAL A 252 -27.00 -8.01 0.49
N ALA A 253 -28.05 -8.08 1.33
CA ALA A 253 -29.14 -9.05 1.16
C ALA A 253 -29.90 -8.85 -0.16
N ALA A 254 -30.00 -7.60 -0.63
CA ALA A 254 -30.60 -7.24 -1.93
C ALA A 254 -29.67 -7.50 -3.12
N GLY A 255 -28.41 -7.93 -2.91
CA GLY A 255 -27.41 -8.09 -3.98
C GLY A 255 -26.98 -6.77 -4.62
N ALA A 256 -27.22 -5.63 -3.94
CA ALA A 256 -26.97 -4.28 -4.44
C ALA A 256 -25.68 -3.66 -3.89
N PHE A 257 -24.88 -4.41 -3.11
CA PHE A 257 -23.64 -3.90 -2.53
C PHE A 257 -22.59 -3.68 -3.61
N VAL A 258 -22.06 -2.46 -3.66
CA VAL A 258 -20.89 -2.10 -4.46
C VAL A 258 -19.98 -1.23 -3.61
N PHE A 259 -18.73 -1.64 -3.48
CA PHE A 259 -17.63 -0.83 -2.94
C PHE A 259 -16.55 -0.69 -4.00
N THR A 260 -16.06 0.53 -4.20
CA THR A 260 -14.94 0.79 -5.11
C THR A 260 -13.93 1.75 -4.49
N MET A 261 -12.66 1.58 -4.90
CA MET A 261 -11.56 2.49 -4.56
C MET A 261 -10.48 2.42 -5.64
N ASN A 262 -9.97 3.56 -6.07
CA ASN A 262 -8.90 3.59 -7.07
C ASN A 262 -7.53 3.29 -6.44
N TYR A 263 -6.77 2.45 -7.14
CA TYR A 263 -5.34 2.24 -6.97
C TYR A 263 -4.62 2.89 -8.14
N TYR A 264 -3.74 3.82 -7.85
CA TYR A 264 -2.90 4.45 -8.86
C TYR A 264 -1.53 3.82 -8.85
N GLY A 265 -1.04 3.40 -10.01
CA GLY A 265 0.31 2.94 -10.21
C GLY A 265 1.05 3.91 -11.12
N ALA A 266 2.19 4.41 -10.69
CA ALA A 266 3.04 5.27 -11.49
C ALA A 266 4.44 4.69 -11.61
N VAL A 267 5.09 4.88 -12.77
CA VAL A 267 6.47 4.45 -13.01
C VAL A 267 7.22 5.55 -13.75
N GLY A 268 8.41 5.88 -13.25
CA GLY A 268 9.37 6.77 -13.91
C GLY A 268 10.68 6.07 -14.20
N VAL A 269 11.47 6.63 -15.10
CA VAL A 269 12.81 6.14 -15.48
C VAL A 269 13.84 7.16 -15.04
N LYS A 270 14.90 6.73 -14.34
CA LYS A 270 16.02 7.61 -14.03
C LYS A 270 16.78 7.97 -15.31
N PRO A 271 17.02 9.26 -15.62
CA PRO A 271 17.84 9.67 -16.76
C PRO A 271 19.21 8.98 -16.78
N ARG A 272 19.80 8.88 -17.97
CA ARG A 272 21.17 8.35 -18.16
C ARG A 272 22.22 9.40 -17.86
#